data_1c570689e93f09a8b7881ff77da27b41
#
_entry.id   1c570689e93f09a8b7881ff77da27b41
#
_cell.length_a   1.000
_cell.length_b   1.000
_cell.length_c   1.000
_cell.angle_alpha   90.00
_cell.angle_beta   90.00
_cell.angle_gamma   90.00
#
_symmetry.space_group_name_H-M   'P 1'
#
loop_
_entity.id
_entity.type
_entity.pdbx_description
1 polymer ?
#
loop_
_entity_poly.entity_id
_entity_poly.type
_entity_poly.pdbx_seq_one_letter_code
_entity_poly.pdbx_strand_id
1 'polypeptide(L)'
;MGLFPSLTQEIAIDLGTANTIITSNGRIVVDQPSIIAIDTRTEKLVAIGEEARKMHERTHDRIKTIRPLKDGVIADFRAAELMIRGMIKMIPKRRGSLFKPTLKMVIGILPT
;
A
#
# COMPACT_ATOMS: atom_id res chain seq x y z
N MET A 1 -18.01 16.93 14.72
CA MET A 1 -17.68 16.13 15.27
C MET A 1 -18.47 15.05 15.29
N GLY A 2 -18.26 14.22 14.98
CA GLY A 2 -19.06 13.14 14.94
C GLY A 2 -19.41 12.65 16.29
N LEU A 3 -20.61 12.21 16.37
CA LEU A 3 -21.03 11.52 17.57
C LEU A 3 -20.26 10.23 17.73
N PHE A 4 -19.58 9.79 16.68
CA PHE A 4 -18.92 8.50 16.72
C PHE A 4 -17.51 8.59 16.19
N PRO A 5 -16.69 9.45 16.76
CA PRO A 5 -15.32 9.56 16.24
C PRO A 5 -14.52 8.30 16.41
N SER A 6 -14.91 7.45 17.36
CA SER A 6 -14.19 6.21 17.57
C SER A 6 -14.60 5.09 16.63
N LEU A 7 -15.69 5.26 15.88
CA LEU A 7 -16.18 4.22 14.99
C LEU A 7 -15.74 4.41 13.54
N THR A 8 -15.20 5.54 13.21
CA THR A 8 -14.73 5.79 11.87
C THR A 8 -13.23 6.00 11.90
N GLN A 9 -12.56 5.30 11.05
CA GLN A 9 -11.13 5.47 10.88
C GLN A 9 -10.90 6.17 9.56
N GLU A 10 -10.27 7.33 9.61
CA GLU A 10 -9.91 8.04 8.40
C GLU A 10 -8.56 7.57 7.94
N ILE A 11 -8.53 7.01 6.77
CA ILE A 11 -7.30 6.54 6.16
C ILE A 11 -7.02 7.36 4.92
N ALA A 12 -5.85 7.93 4.86
CA ALA A 12 -5.39 8.64 3.67
C ALA A 12 -4.20 7.91 3.10
N ILE A 13 -4.20 7.72 1.81
CA ILE A 13 -3.12 7.04 1.12
C ILE A 13 -2.47 8.03 0.15
N ASP A 14 -1.19 8.23 0.34
CA ASP A 14 -0.40 9.09 -0.53
C ASP A 14 0.47 8.19 -1.41
N LEU A 15 0.05 8.05 -2.66
CA LEU A 15 0.74 7.19 -3.61
C LEU A 15 1.88 7.98 -4.27
N GLY A 16 3.10 7.63 -3.91
CA GLY A 16 4.26 8.27 -4.50
C GLY A 16 5.01 7.31 -5.41
N THR A 17 5.81 7.87 -6.31
CA THR A 17 6.63 7.07 -7.22
C THR A 17 7.63 6.22 -6.43
N ALA A 18 8.28 6.79 -5.44
CA ALA A 18 9.27 6.09 -4.65
C ALA A 18 8.66 5.40 -3.45
N ASN A 19 7.81 6.10 -2.72
CA ASN A 19 7.23 5.59 -1.48
C ASN A 19 5.74 5.85 -1.42
N THR A 20 5.03 4.94 -0.79
CA THR A 20 3.61 5.09 -0.50
C THR A 20 3.46 5.21 1.01
N ILE A 21 2.70 6.20 1.42
CA ILE A 21 2.50 6.50 2.83
C ILE A 21 1.02 6.41 3.15
N ILE A 22 0.69 5.70 4.20
CA ILE A 22 -0.68 5.62 4.69
C ILE A 22 -0.72 6.27 6.06
N THR A 23 -1.66 7.19 6.22
CA THR A 23 -1.91 7.79 7.53
C THR A 23 -3.28 7.35 8.02
N SER A 24 -3.39 7.20 9.31
CA SER A 24 -4.65 6.87 9.97
C SER A 24 -4.84 7.90 11.07
N ASN A 25 -5.91 8.65 10.96
CA ASN A 25 -6.21 9.71 11.91
C ASN A 25 -5.03 10.66 12.11
N GLY A 26 -4.38 11.02 11.01
CA GLY A 26 -3.27 11.96 11.04
C GLY A 26 -1.91 11.39 11.40
N ARG A 27 -1.83 10.10 11.66
CA ARG A 27 -0.55 9.46 12.00
C ARG A 27 -0.10 8.54 10.90
N ILE A 28 1.19 8.54 10.61
CA ILE A 28 1.75 7.63 9.61
C ILE A 28 1.74 6.22 10.20
N VAL A 29 1.04 5.32 9.53
CA VAL A 29 0.96 3.92 9.96
C VAL A 29 1.65 2.98 8.98
N VAL A 30 1.84 3.40 7.74
CA VAL A 30 2.59 2.63 6.75
C VAL A 30 3.43 3.61 5.94
N ASP A 31 4.68 3.29 5.77
CA ASP A 31 5.61 4.07 4.94
C ASP A 31 6.53 3.05 4.27
N GLN A 32 6.21 2.73 3.03
CA GLN A 32 6.88 1.65 2.33
C GLN A 32 7.27 2.08 0.91
N PRO A 33 8.34 1.52 0.38
CA PRO A 33 8.65 1.74 -1.04
C PRO A 33 7.50 1.29 -1.92
N SER A 34 7.26 2.03 -2.99
CA SER A 34 6.19 1.73 -3.93
C SER A 34 6.65 0.66 -4.92
N ILE A 35 6.70 -0.56 -4.46
CA ILE A 35 7.16 -1.69 -5.27
C ILE A 35 6.48 -2.96 -4.77
N ILE A 36 6.18 -3.85 -5.71
CA ILE A 36 5.66 -5.17 -5.38
C ILE A 36 6.53 -6.23 -6.05
N ALA A 37 6.46 -7.43 -5.54
CA ALA A 37 7.08 -8.60 -6.16
C ALA A 37 5.99 -9.61 -6.43
N ILE A 38 5.99 -10.17 -7.61
CA ILE A 38 5.03 -11.20 -7.99
C ILE A 38 5.76 -12.45 -8.47
N ASP A 39 5.08 -13.57 -8.35
CA ASP A 39 5.57 -14.82 -8.90
C ASP A 39 5.24 -14.83 -10.40
N THR A 40 6.25 -15.00 -11.23
CA THR A 40 6.05 -14.94 -12.69
C THR A 40 5.21 -16.09 -13.22
N ARG A 41 5.14 -17.20 -12.49
CA ARG A 41 4.36 -18.36 -12.95
C ARG A 41 2.89 -18.25 -12.56
N THR A 42 2.61 -17.82 -11.35
CA THR A 42 1.24 -17.77 -10.86
C THR A 42 0.66 -16.37 -10.92
N GLU A 43 1.51 -15.37 -11.14
CA GLU A 43 1.15 -13.95 -11.11
C GLU A 43 0.58 -13.51 -9.76
N LYS A 44 0.88 -14.26 -8.72
CA LYS A 44 0.42 -13.91 -7.38
C LYS A 44 1.42 -13.01 -6.68
N LEU A 45 0.88 -12.17 -5.82
CA LEU A 45 1.70 -11.26 -5.02
C LEU A 45 2.54 -12.07 -4.04
N VAL A 46 3.84 -11.79 -4.02
CA VAL A 46 4.79 -12.44 -3.13
C VAL A 46 5.20 -11.52 -2.00
N ALA A 47 5.43 -10.26 -2.32
CA ALA A 47 5.90 -9.28 -1.33
C ALA A 47 5.54 -7.87 -1.78
N ILE A 48 5.50 -6.96 -0.83
CA ILE A 48 5.28 -5.55 -1.11
C ILE A 48 6.25 -4.72 -0.29
N GLY A 49 6.48 -3.49 -0.75
CA GLY A 49 7.28 -2.55 0.00
C GLY A 49 8.72 -2.97 0.17
N GLU A 50 9.21 -2.84 1.37
CA GLU A 50 10.62 -3.11 1.67
C GLU A 50 11.04 -4.52 1.35
N GLU A 51 10.17 -5.49 1.60
CA GLU A 51 10.49 -6.88 1.28
C GLU A 51 10.61 -7.10 -0.22
N ALA A 52 9.75 -6.46 -0.99
CA ALA A 52 9.84 -6.54 -2.44
C ALA A 52 11.09 -5.86 -2.95
N ARG A 53 11.46 -4.73 -2.34
CA ARG A 53 12.68 -4.02 -2.72
C ARG A 53 13.92 -4.89 -2.52
N LYS A 54 13.96 -5.64 -1.42
CA LYS A 54 15.06 -6.55 -1.16
C LYS A 54 15.13 -7.66 -2.20
N MET A 55 13.99 -8.12 -2.66
CA MET A 55 13.95 -9.15 -3.71
C MET A 55 14.42 -8.60 -5.05
N HIS A 56 14.18 -7.33 -5.30
CA HIS A 56 14.64 -6.69 -6.53
C HIS A 56 16.16 -6.71 -6.65
N GLU A 57 16.85 -6.67 -5.52
CA GLU A 57 18.31 -6.67 -5.52
C GLU A 57 18.90 -8.05 -5.76
N ARG A 58 18.05 -9.07 -5.78
CA ARG A 58 18.49 -10.44 -6.00
C ARG A 58 17.98 -10.93 -7.34
N THR A 59 18.84 -11.61 -8.07
CA THR A 59 18.42 -12.24 -9.31
C THR A 59 17.57 -13.46 -9.00
N HIS A 60 16.36 -13.49 -9.50
CA HIS A 60 15.46 -14.59 -9.21
C HIS A 60 14.54 -14.82 -10.42
N ASP A 61 14.62 -16.02 -10.98
CA ASP A 61 13.88 -16.31 -12.21
C ASP A 61 12.38 -16.31 -12.04
N ARG A 62 11.90 -16.56 -10.83
CA ARG A 62 10.47 -16.70 -10.58
C ARG A 62 9.86 -15.46 -9.93
N ILE A 63 10.66 -14.48 -9.61
CA ILE A 63 10.19 -13.28 -8.95
C ILE A 63 10.43 -12.09 -9.87
N LYS A 64 9.37 -11.34 -10.09
CA LYS A 64 9.47 -10.11 -10.86
C LYS A 64 9.01 -8.96 -9.97
N THR A 65 9.79 -7.88 -9.94
CA THR A 65 9.39 -6.69 -9.19
C THR A 65 8.79 -5.66 -10.13
N ILE A 66 7.77 -4.98 -9.64
CA ILE A 66 7.05 -3.97 -10.41
C ILE A 66 6.93 -2.71 -9.57
N ARG A 67 7.23 -1.57 -10.17
CA ARG A 67 6.97 -0.27 -9.57
C ARG A 67 5.70 0.30 -10.20
N PRO A 68 4.61 0.35 -9.44
CA PRO A 68 3.32 0.72 -10.03
C PRO A 68 3.22 2.16 -10.49
N LEU A 69 4.03 3.05 -9.89
CA LEU A 69 3.98 4.47 -10.25
C LEU A 69 5.27 4.91 -10.91
N LYS A 70 5.11 5.75 -11.92
CA LYS A 70 6.22 6.34 -12.63
C LYS A 70 5.91 7.80 -12.86
N ASP A 71 6.83 8.66 -12.43
CA ASP A 71 6.67 10.12 -12.58
C ASP A 71 5.34 10.62 -12.00
N GLY A 72 4.96 10.08 -10.85
CA GLY A 72 3.75 10.51 -10.16
C GLY A 72 2.46 9.98 -10.75
N VAL A 73 2.53 9.10 -11.74
CA VAL A 73 1.36 8.57 -12.42
C VAL A 73 1.30 7.05 -12.25
N ILE A 74 0.11 6.52 -12.12
CA ILE A 74 -0.06 5.07 -12.04
C ILE A 74 0.21 4.49 -13.42
N ALA A 75 1.29 3.74 -13.55
CA ALA A 75 1.67 3.09 -14.79
C ALA A 75 1.07 1.70 -14.91
N ASP A 76 0.77 1.07 -13.78
CA ASP A 76 0.22 -0.29 -13.76
C ASP A 76 -0.86 -0.34 -12.69
N PHE A 77 -2.11 -0.31 -13.13
CA PHE A 77 -3.25 -0.25 -12.20
C PHE A 77 -3.39 -1.51 -11.37
N ARG A 78 -3.15 -2.67 -11.97
CA ARG A 78 -3.28 -3.91 -11.21
C ARG A 78 -2.21 -4.00 -10.14
N ALA A 79 -0.98 -3.62 -10.48
CA ALA A 79 0.11 -3.62 -9.50
C ALA A 79 -0.17 -2.61 -8.39
N ALA A 80 -0.70 -1.45 -8.74
CA ALA A 80 -1.04 -0.45 -7.74
C ALA A 80 -2.13 -0.96 -6.80
N GLU A 81 -3.13 -1.62 -7.35
CA GLU A 81 -4.20 -2.18 -6.54
C GLU A 81 -3.67 -3.24 -5.58
N LEU A 82 -2.85 -4.15 -6.08
CA LEU A 82 -2.26 -5.18 -5.23
C LEU A 82 -1.41 -4.56 -4.12
N MET A 83 -0.66 -3.54 -4.46
CA MET A 83 0.18 -2.84 -3.50
C MET A 83 -0.67 -2.19 -2.40
N ILE A 84 -1.68 -1.45 -2.80
CA ILE A 84 -2.54 -0.75 -1.85
C ILE A 84 -3.24 -1.74 -0.93
N ARG A 85 -3.79 -2.80 -1.49
CA ARG A 85 -4.47 -3.82 -0.68
C ARG A 85 -3.51 -4.45 0.33
N GLY A 86 -2.29 -4.74 -0.11
CA GLY A 86 -1.29 -5.32 0.79
C GLY A 86 -0.86 -4.34 1.86
N MET A 87 -0.69 -3.08 1.52
CA MET A 87 -0.28 -2.07 2.49
C MET A 87 -1.37 -1.77 3.50
N ILE A 88 -2.63 -1.81 3.09
CA ILE A 88 -3.75 -1.64 4.02
C ILE A 88 -3.71 -2.73 5.08
N LYS A 89 -3.32 -3.93 4.71
CA LYS A 89 -3.21 -5.02 5.68
C LYS A 89 -2.05 -4.83 6.65
N MET A 90 -1.12 -3.96 6.34
CA MET A 90 -0.03 -3.63 7.25
C MET A 90 -0.43 -2.65 8.33
N ILE A 91 -1.60 -2.00 8.21
CA ILE A 91 -2.05 -1.04 9.18
C ILE A 91 -2.24 -1.75 10.51
N PRO A 92 -1.63 -1.24 11.61
CA PRO A 92 -1.78 -1.89 12.89
C PRO A 92 -3.23 -1.91 13.34
N LYS A 93 -3.68 -3.07 13.77
CA LYS A 93 -5.04 -3.19 14.29
C LYS A 93 -5.05 -2.74 15.73
N ARG A 94 -6.06 -1.94 16.05
CA ARG A 94 -6.24 -1.57 17.43
C ARG A 94 -6.60 -2.78 18.23
N ARG A 95 -5.97 -2.89 19.37
CA ARG A 95 -6.26 -3.96 20.31
C ARG A 95 -7.74 -3.93 20.70
N GLY A 96 -8.41 -5.06 20.59
CA GLY A 96 -9.79 -5.18 20.99
C GLY A 96 -10.80 -4.64 20.00
N SER A 97 -10.35 -4.20 18.86
CA SER A 97 -11.28 -3.67 17.91
C SER A 97 -11.68 -4.73 16.92
N LEU A 98 -12.94 -4.98 16.89
CA LEU A 98 -13.54 -5.80 15.89
C LEU A 98 -13.80 -5.06 14.59
N PHE A 99 -13.09 -4.12 14.33
CA PHE A 99 -13.23 -3.08 13.43
C PHE A 99 -12.79 -3.48 12.05
N LYS A 100 -13.70 -3.50 11.20
CA LYS A 100 -13.40 -3.52 9.78
C LYS A 100 -13.21 -2.09 9.35
N PRO A 101 -12.09 -1.77 8.76
CA PRO A 101 -11.95 -0.43 8.23
C PRO A 101 -13.06 -0.21 7.23
N THR A 102 -14.04 0.54 7.67
CA THR A 102 -15.01 0.96 6.74
C THR A 102 -14.38 2.10 6.04
N LEU A 103 -14.28 1.98 4.88
CA LEU A 103 -13.43 2.70 4.04
C LEU A 103 -13.95 4.03 3.66
N LYS A 104 -13.62 5.01 4.43
CA LYS A 104 -13.49 6.34 3.84
C LYS A 104 -12.03 6.43 3.44
N MET A 105 -11.75 5.90 2.31
CA MET A 105 -10.41 5.94 1.80
C MET A 105 -10.30 7.13 0.87
N VAL A 106 -9.54 8.11 1.27
CA VAL A 106 -9.20 9.20 0.37
C VAL A 106 -7.86 8.84 -0.23
N ILE A 107 -7.86 8.47 -1.47
CA ILE A 107 -6.64 8.18 -2.18
C ILE A 107 -6.17 9.49 -2.78
N GLY A 108 -5.10 10.02 -2.23
CA GLY A 108 -4.47 11.19 -2.80
C GLY A 108 -3.39 10.78 -3.77
N ILE A 109 -3.64 10.98 -5.03
CA ILE A 109 -2.59 10.83 -6.03
C ILE A 109 -2.07 12.22 -6.26
N LEU A 110 -0.81 12.42 -5.89
CA LEU A 110 -0.22 13.73 -6.08
C LEU A 110 0.06 13.93 -7.56
N PRO A 111 -0.56 14.94 -8.12
CA PRO A 111 -0.24 15.26 -9.50
C PRO A 111 1.14 15.88 -9.49
N THR A 112 1.97 15.51 -10.30
CA THR A 112 3.16 16.28 -10.41
C THR A 112 3.80 16.21 -11.65
#